data_2fd39d3ae6347567ebbb90b0690ddcb8
#
_entry.id   2fd39d3ae6347567ebbb90b0690ddcb8
#
_cell.length_a   1.000
_cell.length_b   1.000
_cell.length_c   1.000
_cell.angle_alpha   90.00
_cell.angle_beta   90.00
_cell.angle_gamma   90.00
#
_symmetry.space_group_name_H-M   'P 1'
#
loop_
_entity.id
_entity.type
_entity.pdbx_description
1 polymer ?
#
loop_
_entity_poly.entity_id
_entity_poly.type
_entity_poly.pdbx_seq_one_letter_code
_entity_poly.pdbx_strand_id
1 'polypeptide(L)'
;MPEGCKTTHDKGEVMKLKISKLLLEGALMFQAKQDVRYYLNGICFMPDGRVAATDGHRAMIASKHENKLKDNVIVSVSKSPTKRYAYALLDTKTGIVTYHDEHEIMVGAGICSEINGRFPDIDRVIPKQTAPTEQIGFNAKYLADVEKLAKLFNPKFEVVLFELNGNASAAVANISAPTGETAKVIVMPMRI
;
A
#
# COMPACT_ATOMS: atom_id res chain seq x y z
N MET A 1 -34.34 12.55 24.06
CA MET A 1 -32.92 12.38 24.36
C MET A 1 -32.40 11.30 23.45
N PRO A 2 -31.59 11.58 22.44
CA PRO A 2 -30.99 10.51 21.63
C PRO A 2 -29.70 10.02 22.29
N GLU A 3 -29.64 8.72 22.50
CA GLU A 3 -28.49 8.02 23.07
C GLU A 3 -27.27 8.12 22.13
N GLY A 4 -26.17 8.56 22.70
CA GLY A 4 -24.90 8.72 21.98
C GLY A 4 -24.31 7.38 21.58
N CYS A 5 -24.00 7.24 20.32
CA CYS A 5 -23.21 6.16 19.75
C CYS A 5 -21.80 6.16 20.37
N LYS A 6 -21.59 5.32 21.38
CA LYS A 6 -20.26 5.05 21.94
C LYS A 6 -19.54 4.07 21.02
N THR A 7 -18.73 4.56 20.13
CA THR A 7 -17.69 3.74 19.49
C THR A 7 -16.56 3.55 20.51
N THR A 8 -16.69 2.52 21.33
CA THR A 8 -15.59 2.04 22.17
C THR A 8 -14.67 1.19 21.29
N HIS A 9 -13.63 1.82 20.71
CA HIS A 9 -12.48 1.07 20.30
C HIS A 9 -11.79 0.54 21.58
N ASP A 10 -11.74 -0.75 21.70
CA ASP A 10 -11.05 -1.46 22.78
C ASP A 10 -9.54 -1.15 22.70
N LYS A 11 -9.06 -0.24 23.55
CA LYS A 11 -7.66 0.21 23.62
C LYS A 11 -6.81 -0.81 24.40
N GLY A 12 -6.72 -2.05 23.94
CA GLY A 12 -6.07 -3.09 24.73
C GLY A 12 -5.24 -4.13 24.00
N GLU A 13 -5.45 -4.35 22.72
CA GLU A 13 -4.72 -5.39 21.99
C GLU A 13 -3.43 -4.83 21.39
N VAL A 14 -2.29 -5.44 21.76
CA VAL A 14 -0.96 -5.13 21.21
C VAL A 14 -0.97 -5.53 19.74
N MET A 15 -1.05 -4.56 18.84
CA MET A 15 -1.05 -4.87 17.42
C MET A 15 0.38 -4.86 16.90
N LYS A 16 0.94 -6.06 16.73
CA LYS A 16 2.20 -6.28 16.02
C LYS A 16 1.88 -6.72 14.59
N LEU A 17 2.26 -5.91 13.62
CA LEU A 17 2.06 -6.20 12.22
C LEU A 17 3.37 -6.59 11.57
N LYS A 18 3.39 -7.72 10.86
CA LYS A 18 4.51 -8.16 10.02
C LYS A 18 4.22 -7.82 8.57
N ILE A 19 5.21 -7.28 7.88
CA ILE A 19 5.11 -6.94 6.46
C ILE A 19 6.44 -7.24 5.75
N SER A 20 6.39 -7.84 4.57
CA SER A 20 7.58 -8.06 3.77
C SER A 20 8.15 -6.74 3.23
N LYS A 21 9.42 -6.75 2.88
CA LYS A 21 10.10 -5.60 2.27
C LYS A 21 9.41 -5.12 1.00
N LEU A 22 9.01 -6.05 0.12
CA LEU A 22 8.37 -5.70 -1.16
C LEU A 22 7.08 -4.94 -0.93
N LEU A 23 6.23 -5.45 -0.05
CA LEU A 23 4.95 -4.81 0.28
C LEU A 23 5.15 -3.46 0.97
N LEU A 24 6.09 -3.37 1.91
CA LEU A 24 6.36 -2.13 2.64
C LEU A 24 6.94 -1.04 1.73
N GLU A 25 8.02 -1.33 1.00
CA GLU A 25 8.66 -0.36 0.12
C GLU A 25 7.72 0.05 -1.02
N GLY A 26 6.97 -0.91 -1.58
CA GLY A 26 5.94 -0.61 -2.57
C GLY A 26 4.88 0.34 -2.03
N ALA A 27 4.29 0.05 -0.88
CA ALA A 27 3.27 0.90 -0.28
C ALA A 27 3.79 2.31 0.04
N LEU A 28 5.01 2.43 0.55
CA LEU A 28 5.67 3.72 0.83
C LEU A 28 5.88 4.60 -0.42
N MET A 29 5.93 4.01 -1.63
CA MET A 29 6.02 4.77 -2.88
C MET A 29 4.67 5.41 -3.27
N PHE A 30 3.56 4.76 -2.91
CA PHE A 30 2.22 5.15 -3.33
C PHE A 30 1.41 5.88 -2.27
N GLN A 31 1.84 5.89 -1.01
CA GLN A 31 1.17 6.69 0.02
C GLN A 31 1.34 8.19 -0.26
N ALA A 32 0.37 8.99 0.18
CA ALA A 32 0.47 10.45 0.16
C ALA A 32 1.60 10.95 1.08
N LYS A 33 2.07 12.16 0.80
CA LYS A 33 3.06 12.85 1.62
C LYS A 33 2.50 14.19 2.04
N GLN A 34 2.21 14.35 3.34
CA GLN A 34 1.68 15.58 3.91
C GLN A 34 0.35 16.04 3.27
N ASP A 35 -0.51 15.08 2.87
CA ASP A 35 -1.86 15.38 2.39
C ASP A 35 -2.74 15.80 3.58
N VAL A 36 -3.63 16.77 3.36
CA VAL A 36 -4.62 17.20 4.36
C VAL A 36 -5.58 16.07 4.77
N ARG A 37 -5.79 15.11 3.87
CA ARG A 37 -6.45 13.83 4.14
C ARG A 37 -5.45 12.91 4.83
N TYR A 38 -5.18 13.19 6.09
CA TYR A 38 -4.12 12.56 6.89
C TYR A 38 -4.11 11.03 6.83
N TYR A 39 -5.27 10.38 6.64
CA TYR A 39 -5.40 8.93 6.50
C TYR A 39 -4.77 8.37 5.20
N LEU A 40 -4.42 9.21 4.22
CA LEU A 40 -3.66 8.80 3.04
C LEU A 40 -2.14 8.82 3.27
N ASN A 41 -1.67 9.45 4.35
CA ASN A 41 -0.24 9.50 4.70
C ASN A 41 0.25 8.22 5.39
N GLY A 42 -0.50 7.14 5.32
CA GLY A 42 -0.17 5.83 5.87
C GLY A 42 -0.47 4.69 4.92
N ILE A 43 -0.05 3.52 5.35
CA ILE A 43 -0.27 2.24 4.68
C ILE A 43 -1.47 1.57 5.35
N CYS A 44 -2.42 1.08 4.57
CA CYS A 44 -3.58 0.36 5.06
C CYS A 44 -3.34 -1.15 5.00
N PHE A 45 -3.44 -1.81 6.15
CA PHE A 45 -3.50 -3.26 6.28
C PHE A 45 -4.96 -3.68 6.34
N MET A 46 -5.37 -4.59 5.47
CA MET A 46 -6.76 -5.02 5.33
C MET A 46 -6.99 -6.41 5.95
N PRO A 47 -8.20 -6.70 6.48
CA PRO A 47 -8.52 -8.02 7.07
C PRO A 47 -8.37 -9.19 6.11
N ASP A 48 -8.54 -8.95 4.80
CA ASP A 48 -8.40 -9.95 3.74
C ASP A 48 -6.93 -10.26 3.37
N GLY A 49 -5.98 -9.66 4.07
CA GLY A 49 -4.55 -9.85 3.86
C GLY A 49 -3.93 -8.89 2.84
N ARG A 50 -4.69 -8.00 2.22
CA ARG A 50 -4.14 -6.99 1.31
C ARG A 50 -3.49 -5.83 2.06
N VAL A 51 -2.46 -5.26 1.44
CA VAL A 51 -1.85 -3.99 1.84
C VAL A 51 -2.15 -2.97 0.76
N ALA A 52 -2.59 -1.78 1.15
CA ALA A 52 -2.89 -0.71 0.21
C ALA A 52 -2.31 0.64 0.62
N ALA A 53 -1.95 1.44 -0.38
CA ALA A 53 -1.55 2.83 -0.20
C ALA A 53 -2.01 3.66 -1.40
N THR A 54 -2.36 4.92 -1.19
CA THR A 54 -2.82 5.83 -2.24
C THR A 54 -2.51 7.29 -1.89
N ASP A 55 -2.32 8.10 -2.92
CA ASP A 55 -2.26 9.57 -2.82
C ASP A 55 -3.52 10.24 -3.39
N GLY A 56 -4.54 9.44 -3.78
CA GLY A 56 -5.79 9.91 -4.39
C GLY A 56 -5.76 9.99 -5.91
N HIS A 57 -4.60 9.88 -6.56
CA HIS A 57 -4.43 9.88 -8.02
C HIS A 57 -3.95 8.53 -8.55
N ARG A 58 -3.31 7.78 -7.70
CA ARG A 58 -2.84 6.43 -7.96
C ARG A 58 -2.90 5.62 -6.67
N ALA A 59 -2.97 4.30 -6.78
CA ALA A 59 -2.95 3.41 -5.64
C ALA A 59 -2.15 2.16 -5.94
N MET A 60 -1.57 1.57 -4.90
CA MET A 60 -1.03 0.21 -4.92
C MET A 60 -1.88 -0.65 -4.01
N ILE A 61 -2.25 -1.83 -4.49
CA ILE A 61 -2.90 -2.90 -3.72
C ILE A 61 -2.06 -4.15 -3.90
N ALA A 62 -1.47 -4.63 -2.83
CA ALA A 62 -0.60 -5.78 -2.88
C ALA A 62 -1.07 -6.91 -1.96
N SER A 63 -0.78 -8.12 -2.35
CA SER A 63 -0.98 -9.33 -1.57
C SER A 63 0.39 -9.90 -1.13
N LYS A 64 0.54 -10.54 -0.05
CA LYS A 64 -0.42 -10.83 1.01
C LYS A 64 0.32 -10.71 2.35
N HIS A 65 -0.22 -9.99 3.31
CA HIS A 65 0.25 -10.08 4.68
C HIS A 65 -0.50 -11.20 5.44
N GLU A 66 0.12 -11.71 6.50
CA GLU A 66 -0.43 -12.82 7.31
C GLU A 66 -1.03 -12.35 8.65
N ASN A 67 -1.14 -11.03 8.84
CA ASN A 67 -1.67 -10.47 10.08
C ASN A 67 -3.18 -10.75 10.17
N LYS A 68 -3.64 -11.22 11.33
CA LYS A 68 -5.07 -11.44 11.58
C LYS A 68 -5.69 -10.14 12.09
N LEU A 69 -6.48 -9.51 11.25
CA LEU A 69 -7.13 -8.23 11.54
C LEU A 69 -8.66 -8.39 11.48
N LYS A 70 -9.37 -7.64 12.33
CA LYS A 70 -10.85 -7.53 12.28
C LYS A 70 -11.28 -6.40 11.33
N ASP A 71 -10.55 -5.30 11.36
CA ASP A 71 -10.83 -4.09 10.60
C ASP A 71 -9.58 -3.59 9.87
N ASN A 72 -9.76 -2.62 8.98
CA ASN A 72 -8.65 -1.93 8.33
C ASN A 72 -7.82 -1.15 9.35
N VAL A 73 -6.50 -1.31 9.29
CA VAL A 73 -5.55 -0.59 10.15
C VAL A 73 -4.64 0.26 9.28
N ILE A 74 -4.62 1.56 9.53
CA ILE A 74 -3.74 2.49 8.82
C ILE A 74 -2.55 2.80 9.70
N VAL A 75 -1.33 2.61 9.17
CA VAL A 75 -0.09 2.86 9.92
C VAL A 75 0.83 3.76 9.10
N SER A 76 1.28 4.85 9.70
CA SER A 76 2.43 5.59 9.19
C SER A 76 3.72 4.89 9.60
N VAL A 77 4.67 4.81 8.68
CA VAL A 77 5.93 4.10 8.91
C VAL A 77 7.09 4.96 8.39
N SER A 78 8.11 5.17 9.22
CA SER A 78 9.34 5.80 8.76
C SER A 78 10.07 4.89 7.77
N LYS A 79 10.82 5.50 6.84
CA LYS A 79 11.67 4.72 5.92
C LYS A 79 12.70 3.90 6.69
N SER A 80 12.98 2.71 6.21
CA SER A 80 14.08 1.91 6.74
C SER A 80 15.42 2.63 6.60
N PRO A 81 16.26 2.62 7.64
CA PRO A 81 17.62 3.16 7.58
C PRO A 81 18.55 2.31 6.70
N THR A 82 18.16 1.09 6.36
CA THR A 82 18.92 0.17 5.52
C THR A 82 18.03 -0.47 4.46
N LYS A 83 18.64 -0.85 3.33
CA LYS A 83 17.97 -1.67 2.30
C LYS A 83 18.19 -3.17 2.47
N ARG A 84 18.97 -3.59 3.47
CA ARG A 84 19.35 -4.99 3.71
C ARG A 84 18.43 -5.66 4.73
N TYR A 85 17.11 -5.53 4.54
CA TYR A 85 16.13 -6.23 5.36
C TYR A 85 15.20 -7.06 4.47
N ALA A 86 14.60 -8.10 5.05
CA ALA A 86 13.62 -8.96 4.40
C ALA A 86 12.18 -8.60 4.80
N TYR A 87 11.98 -8.24 6.07
CA TYR A 87 10.66 -7.86 6.58
C TYR A 87 10.76 -6.83 7.70
N ALA A 88 9.65 -6.20 8.02
CA ALA A 88 9.49 -5.28 9.14
C ALA A 88 8.42 -5.77 10.11
N LEU A 89 8.65 -5.49 11.40
CA LEU A 89 7.68 -5.67 12.48
C LEU A 89 7.29 -4.29 13.02
N LEU A 90 6.01 -3.98 12.92
CA LEU A 90 5.43 -2.72 13.38
C LEU A 90 4.72 -2.97 14.71
N ASP A 91 5.17 -2.34 15.77
CA ASP A 91 4.48 -2.33 17.06
C ASP A 91 3.81 -0.97 17.26
N THR A 92 2.51 -0.90 16.98
CA THR A 92 1.77 0.36 17.04
C THR A 92 1.57 0.86 18.47
N LYS A 93 1.75 -0.01 19.48
CA LYS A 93 1.65 0.37 20.89
C LYS A 93 2.90 1.11 21.35
N THR A 94 4.07 0.60 21.01
CA THR A 94 5.35 1.24 21.35
C THR A 94 5.73 2.35 20.38
N GLY A 95 5.12 2.38 19.20
CA GLY A 95 5.45 3.31 18.14
C GLY A 95 6.75 2.97 17.41
N ILE A 96 7.24 1.74 17.54
CA ILE A 96 8.53 1.32 16.99
C ILE A 96 8.31 0.34 15.85
N VAL A 97 8.99 0.56 14.72
CA VAL A 97 9.18 -0.42 13.66
C VAL A 97 10.59 -0.97 13.74
N THR A 98 10.75 -2.29 13.67
CA THR A 98 12.04 -2.98 13.57
C THR A 98 12.14 -3.68 12.23
N TYR A 99 13.33 -3.65 11.64
CA TYR A 99 13.64 -4.23 10.34
C TYR A 99 14.56 -5.42 10.52
N HIS A 100 14.21 -6.55 9.93
CA HIS A 100 14.91 -7.82 10.11
C HIS A 100 15.37 -8.38 8.77
N ASP A 101 16.53 -9.02 8.76
CA ASP A 101 17.03 -9.74 7.59
C ASP A 101 16.40 -11.16 7.48
N GLU A 102 16.90 -11.95 6.53
CA GLU A 102 16.45 -13.33 6.30
C GLU A 102 16.81 -14.30 7.46
N HIS A 103 17.76 -13.90 8.32
CA HIS A 103 18.19 -14.65 9.49
C HIS A 103 17.52 -14.17 10.78
N GLU A 104 16.46 -13.35 10.67
CA GLU A 104 15.73 -12.75 11.79
C GLU A 104 16.57 -11.76 12.64
N ILE A 105 17.75 -11.36 12.15
CA ILE A 105 18.60 -10.39 12.84
C ILE A 105 18.03 -8.99 12.59
N MET A 106 17.86 -8.22 13.67
CA MET A 106 17.45 -6.83 13.58
C MET A 106 18.57 -5.98 12.97
N VAL A 107 18.31 -5.41 11.79
CA VAL A 107 19.27 -4.60 11.03
C VAL A 107 18.94 -3.10 11.03
N GLY A 108 17.86 -2.72 11.68
CA GLY A 108 17.45 -1.33 11.80
C GLY A 108 16.17 -1.15 12.59
N ALA A 109 15.93 0.08 13.01
CA ALA A 109 14.69 0.48 13.66
C ALA A 109 14.25 1.86 13.17
N GLY A 110 12.97 2.17 13.40
CA GLY A 110 12.36 3.44 13.05
C GLY A 110 11.09 3.67 13.86
N ILE A 111 10.28 4.61 13.40
CA ILE A 111 9.04 5.00 14.07
C ILE A 111 7.86 4.54 13.23
N CYS A 112 6.81 4.05 13.88
CA CYS A 112 5.50 3.83 13.28
C CYS A 112 4.41 4.36 14.21
N SER A 113 3.26 4.72 13.64
CA SER A 113 2.10 5.12 14.43
C SER A 113 0.81 4.75 13.70
N GLU A 114 -0.17 4.30 14.46
CA GLU A 114 -1.52 4.10 13.93
C GLU A 114 -2.16 5.45 13.60
N ILE A 115 -2.81 5.51 12.45
CA ILE A 115 -3.58 6.66 12.00
C ILE A 115 -5.05 6.34 12.18
N ASN A 116 -5.71 7.06 13.09
CA ASN A 116 -7.14 6.93 13.28
C ASN A 116 -7.90 7.62 12.14
N GLY A 117 -8.41 6.84 11.20
CA GLY A 117 -9.13 7.34 10.03
C GLY A 117 -9.76 6.22 9.23
N ARG A 118 -10.58 6.59 8.25
CA ARG A 118 -11.19 5.62 7.33
C ARG A 118 -10.43 5.62 6.00
N PHE A 119 -9.79 4.51 5.68
CA PHE A 119 -9.15 4.35 4.38
C PHE A 119 -10.20 4.33 3.25
N PRO A 120 -9.92 4.92 2.08
CA PRO A 120 -10.84 4.90 0.96
C PRO A 120 -11.17 3.48 0.50
N ASP A 121 -12.38 3.29 -0.04
CA ASP A 121 -12.75 2.05 -0.69
C ASP A 121 -12.08 1.98 -2.07
N ILE A 122 -10.89 1.39 -2.08
CA ILE A 122 -10.06 1.28 -3.30
C ILE A 122 -10.62 0.31 -4.33
N ASP A 123 -11.49 -0.63 -3.92
CA ASP A 123 -12.09 -1.58 -4.85
C ASP A 123 -13.07 -0.89 -5.82
N ARG A 124 -13.62 0.26 -5.42
CA ARG A 124 -14.52 1.05 -6.29
C ARG A 124 -13.85 1.67 -7.49
N VAL A 125 -12.55 1.95 -7.42
CA VAL A 125 -11.82 2.58 -8.52
C VAL A 125 -11.19 1.57 -9.47
N ILE A 126 -11.23 0.28 -9.14
CA ILE A 126 -10.77 -0.80 -10.03
C ILE A 126 -11.85 -1.01 -11.09
N PRO A 127 -11.53 -0.84 -12.39
CA PRO A 127 -12.46 -1.14 -13.47
C PRO A 127 -12.87 -2.63 -13.43
N LYS A 128 -14.17 -2.89 -13.56
CA LYS A 128 -14.70 -4.27 -13.59
C LYS A 128 -14.61 -4.92 -14.97
N GLN A 129 -14.35 -4.12 -16.00
CA GLN A 129 -14.29 -4.55 -17.39
C GLN A 129 -13.15 -3.82 -18.10
N THR A 130 -12.64 -4.41 -19.15
CA THR A 130 -11.73 -3.76 -20.09
C THR A 130 -12.51 -3.24 -21.28
N ALA A 131 -12.09 -2.10 -21.84
CA ALA A 131 -12.68 -1.55 -23.07
C ALA A 131 -11.55 -1.06 -24.00
N PRO A 132 -11.77 -1.10 -25.31
CA PRO A 132 -10.83 -0.54 -26.29
C PRO A 132 -10.49 0.90 -25.94
N THR A 133 -9.22 1.23 -26.04
CA THR A 133 -8.69 2.55 -25.68
C THR A 133 -7.71 2.98 -26.75
N GLU A 134 -8.12 3.94 -27.59
CA GLU A 134 -7.27 4.45 -28.68
C GLU A 134 -6.14 5.33 -28.12
N GLN A 135 -6.47 6.18 -27.14
CA GLN A 135 -5.52 7.12 -26.53
C GLN A 135 -5.86 7.34 -25.06
N ILE A 136 -4.83 7.38 -24.22
CA ILE A 136 -4.97 7.67 -22.79
C ILE A 136 -3.74 8.46 -22.32
N GLY A 137 -3.97 9.52 -21.56
CA GLY A 137 -2.90 10.34 -20.96
C GLY A 137 -2.67 10.00 -19.51
N PHE A 138 -1.40 9.90 -19.10
CA PHE A 138 -1.01 9.72 -17.70
C PHE A 138 0.02 10.77 -17.28
N ASN A 139 0.05 11.07 -16.00
CA ASN A 139 1.18 11.77 -15.43
C ASN A 139 2.43 10.87 -15.51
N ALA A 140 3.46 11.33 -16.21
CA ALA A 140 4.70 10.56 -16.40
C ALA A 140 5.38 10.17 -15.08
N LYS A 141 5.23 10.98 -14.01
CA LYS A 141 5.75 10.64 -12.67
C LYS A 141 5.08 9.38 -12.11
N TYR A 142 3.79 9.18 -12.38
CA TYR A 142 3.08 7.98 -11.91
C TYR A 142 3.56 6.74 -12.65
N LEU A 143 3.82 6.84 -13.96
CA LEU A 143 4.41 5.73 -14.73
C LEU A 143 5.83 5.40 -14.26
N ALA A 144 6.63 6.40 -13.92
CA ALA A 144 7.97 6.19 -13.35
C ALA A 144 7.94 5.46 -11.99
N ASP A 145 6.88 5.63 -11.19
CA ASP A 145 6.74 4.88 -9.95
C ASP A 145 6.19 3.46 -10.17
N VAL A 146 5.41 3.23 -11.25
CA VAL A 146 5.09 1.86 -11.71
C VAL A 146 6.36 1.12 -12.12
N GLU A 147 7.26 1.76 -12.88
CA GLU A 147 8.57 1.21 -13.24
C GLU A 147 9.39 0.82 -12.00
N LYS A 148 9.50 1.73 -11.02
CA LYS A 148 10.24 1.44 -9.77
C LYS A 148 9.66 0.27 -9.00
N LEU A 149 8.32 0.16 -8.97
CA LEU A 149 7.65 -0.96 -8.33
C LEU A 149 7.91 -2.26 -9.07
N ALA A 150 7.85 -2.25 -10.41
CA ALA A 150 8.17 -3.42 -11.23
C ALA A 150 9.60 -3.91 -10.97
N LYS A 151 10.59 -3.01 -10.94
CA LYS A 151 11.98 -3.30 -10.57
C LYS A 151 12.11 -3.86 -9.15
N LEU A 152 11.36 -3.33 -8.21
CA LEU A 152 11.38 -3.82 -6.83
C LEU A 152 10.86 -5.26 -6.74
N PHE A 153 9.76 -5.57 -7.44
CA PHE A 153 9.13 -6.88 -7.42
C PHE A 153 9.87 -7.92 -8.26
N ASN A 154 10.34 -7.52 -9.45
CA ASN A 154 11.08 -8.42 -10.34
C ASN A 154 12.20 -7.68 -11.08
N PRO A 155 13.39 -7.57 -10.50
CA PRO A 155 14.50 -6.81 -11.08
C PRO A 155 15.10 -7.45 -12.36
N LYS A 156 14.75 -8.71 -12.66
CA LYS A 156 15.20 -9.40 -13.87
C LYS A 156 14.22 -9.29 -15.04
N PHE A 157 12.96 -8.98 -14.76
CA PHE A 157 11.91 -8.95 -15.78
C PHE A 157 10.88 -7.87 -15.44
N GLU A 158 11.13 -6.66 -15.90
CA GLU A 158 10.38 -5.44 -15.54
C GLU A 158 9.13 -5.24 -16.41
N VAL A 159 8.49 -6.30 -16.88
CA VAL A 159 7.28 -6.19 -17.71
C VAL A 159 6.07 -5.83 -16.83
N VAL A 160 5.29 -4.89 -17.32
CA VAL A 160 4.04 -4.46 -16.71
C VAL A 160 2.91 -4.62 -17.72
N LEU A 161 1.88 -5.37 -17.36
CA LEU A 161 0.69 -5.52 -18.17
C LEU A 161 -0.37 -4.51 -17.69
N PHE A 162 -0.77 -3.61 -18.59
CA PHE A 162 -1.85 -2.66 -18.32
C PHE A 162 -3.19 -3.17 -18.85
N GLU A 163 -4.19 -3.17 -17.99
CA GLU A 163 -5.59 -3.33 -18.33
C GLU A 163 -6.22 -1.93 -18.43
N LEU A 164 -6.81 -1.63 -19.59
CA LEU A 164 -7.43 -0.34 -19.90
C LEU A 164 -8.95 -0.48 -20.04
N ASN A 165 -9.68 0.56 -19.65
CA ASN A 165 -11.14 0.63 -19.76
C ASN A 165 -11.59 2.01 -20.26
N GLY A 166 -11.27 2.30 -21.50
CA GLY A 166 -11.50 3.62 -22.10
C GLY A 166 -10.51 4.68 -21.56
N ASN A 167 -10.63 5.90 -22.06
CA ASN A 167 -9.69 6.99 -21.78
C ASN A 167 -9.99 7.77 -20.50
N ALA A 168 -11.12 7.54 -19.85
CA ALA A 168 -11.56 8.27 -18.66
C ALA A 168 -11.55 7.41 -17.37
N SER A 169 -11.36 6.10 -17.49
CA SER A 169 -11.30 5.17 -16.36
C SER A 169 -9.86 4.94 -15.92
N ALA A 170 -9.68 4.51 -14.68
CA ALA A 170 -8.37 4.12 -14.19
C ALA A 170 -7.77 2.97 -15.01
N ALA A 171 -6.47 3.02 -15.23
CA ALA A 171 -5.70 1.88 -15.73
C ALA A 171 -5.19 1.03 -14.57
N VAL A 172 -5.16 -0.28 -14.76
CA VAL A 172 -4.65 -1.23 -13.77
C VAL A 172 -3.39 -1.89 -14.32
N ALA A 173 -2.28 -1.72 -13.62
CA ALA A 173 -1.03 -2.40 -13.91
C ALA A 173 -0.86 -3.59 -12.95
N ASN A 174 -0.68 -4.78 -13.49
CA ASN A 174 -0.45 -6.00 -12.71
C ASN A 174 1.06 -6.31 -12.67
N ILE A 175 1.59 -6.52 -11.47
CA ILE A 175 3.01 -6.78 -11.21
C ILE A 175 3.11 -8.00 -10.30
N SER A 176 4.06 -8.89 -10.58
CA SER A 176 4.27 -10.11 -9.82
C SER A 176 5.76 -10.30 -9.50
N ALA A 177 6.05 -10.75 -8.30
CA ALA A 177 7.38 -11.15 -7.89
C ALA A 177 7.58 -12.66 -8.04
N PRO A 178 8.80 -13.15 -8.29
CA PRO A 178 9.11 -14.58 -8.29
C PRO A 178 8.82 -15.28 -6.96
N THR A 179 8.76 -14.53 -5.88
CA THR A 179 8.40 -14.99 -4.53
C THR A 179 6.91 -15.28 -4.35
N GLY A 180 6.07 -14.95 -5.36
CA GLY A 180 4.62 -15.14 -5.34
C GLY A 180 3.83 -13.93 -4.84
N GLU A 181 4.49 -12.88 -4.37
CA GLU A 181 3.82 -11.62 -4.02
C GLU A 181 3.35 -10.91 -5.29
N THR A 182 2.18 -10.30 -5.21
CA THR A 182 1.58 -9.58 -6.35
C THR A 182 1.17 -8.16 -5.94
N ALA A 183 1.20 -7.25 -6.89
CA ALA A 183 0.68 -5.90 -6.72
C ALA A 183 -0.15 -5.48 -7.93
N LYS A 184 -1.27 -4.82 -7.65
CA LYS A 184 -2.05 -4.05 -8.63
C LYS A 184 -1.77 -2.59 -8.40
N VAL A 185 -1.37 -1.88 -9.44
CA VAL A 185 -1.23 -0.42 -9.41
C VAL A 185 -2.36 0.17 -10.21
N ILE A 186 -3.12 1.04 -9.57
CA ILE A 186 -4.20 1.80 -10.18
C ILE A 186 -3.65 3.18 -10.49
N VAL A 187 -3.78 3.64 -11.74
CA VAL A 187 -3.35 4.97 -12.16
C VAL A 187 -4.53 5.69 -12.79
N MET A 188 -4.90 6.83 -12.23
CA MET A 188 -5.95 7.68 -12.80
C MET A 188 -5.43 8.39 -14.04
N PRO A 189 -6.19 8.40 -15.16
CA PRO A 189 -5.80 9.14 -16.35
C PRO A 189 -5.85 10.65 -16.12
N MET A 190 -5.05 11.36 -16.89
CA MET A 190 -5.10 12.81 -17.00
C MET A 190 -6.02 13.18 -18.14
N ARG A 191 -6.96 14.09 -17.89
CA ARG A 191 -7.71 14.74 -18.99
C ARG A 191 -6.79 15.76 -19.66
N ILE A 192 -6.67 15.63 -20.98
CA ILE A 192 -5.93 16.56 -21.82
C ILE A 192 -6.95 17.53 -22.44
#